data_b3d0c732857b9fe7a45282d7c8b20cdb
#
_entry.id   b3d0c732857b9fe7a45282d7c8b20cdb
#
_cell.length_a   1.000
_cell.length_b   1.000
_cell.length_c   1.000
_cell.angle_alpha   90.00
_cell.angle_beta   90.00
_cell.angle_gamma   90.00
#
_symmetry.space_group_name_H-M   'P 1'
#
loop_
_entity.id
_entity.type
_entity.pdbx_description
1 polymer ?
#
loop_
_entity_poly.entity_id
_entity_poly.type
_entity_poly.pdbx_seq_one_letter_code
_entity_poly.pdbx_strand_id
1 'polypeptide(L)'
;LIENGSDRVGFRKSGGSGFLDKSAIAYPPHELKMWELLEAKRYTEAQALWDTVDEPIRRLAEKAGKRSGGQARFKKMIMNAMGHNVGHQRPPTLPASAEEITELRDLLASLGWPVPGAVSAAAD
;
A
#
# COMPACT_ATOMS: atom_id res chain seq x y z
N LEU A 1 -13.17 13.17 13.30
CA LEU A 1 -12.93 11.72 13.30
C LEU A 1 -11.95 11.35 12.19
N ILE A 2 -11.11 10.36 12.46
CA ILE A 2 -10.07 9.88 11.56
C ILE A 2 -10.30 8.39 11.28
N GLU A 3 -10.31 8.02 10.00
CA GLU A 3 -10.43 6.64 9.54
C GLU A 3 -9.11 5.88 9.74
N ASN A 4 -9.21 4.67 10.26
CA ASN A 4 -8.07 3.74 10.38
C ASN A 4 -8.40 2.36 9.80
N GLY A 5 -9.38 2.29 8.92
CA GLY A 5 -9.82 1.06 8.27
C GLY A 5 -9.60 1.09 6.77
N SER A 6 -10.49 0.44 6.06
CA SER A 6 -10.42 0.25 4.62
C SER A 6 -11.53 0.97 3.83
N ASP A 7 -12.44 1.67 4.51
CA ASP A 7 -13.56 2.36 3.85
C ASP A 7 -13.38 3.89 3.89
N ARG A 8 -12.32 4.36 3.25
CA ARG A 8 -11.99 5.79 3.21
C ARG A 8 -13.07 6.64 2.55
N VAL A 9 -13.65 6.13 1.48
CA VAL A 9 -14.68 6.85 0.72
C VAL A 9 -15.96 6.96 1.54
N GLY A 10 -16.46 5.85 2.08
CA GLY A 10 -17.65 5.85 2.92
C GLY A 10 -17.51 6.72 4.17
N PHE A 11 -16.35 6.61 4.83
CA PHE A 11 -16.06 7.44 6.00
C PHE A 11 -16.03 8.93 5.66
N ARG A 12 -15.42 9.32 4.55
CA ARG A 12 -15.39 10.72 4.12
C ARG A 12 -16.78 11.23 3.76
N LYS A 13 -17.59 10.43 3.06
CA LYS A 13 -19.00 10.75 2.77
C LYS A 13 -19.80 10.99 4.05
N SER A 14 -19.50 10.28 5.10
CA SER A 14 -20.18 10.41 6.40
C SER A 14 -19.68 11.59 7.25
N GLY A 15 -18.81 12.44 6.72
CA GLY A 15 -18.28 13.60 7.42
C GLY A 15 -16.96 13.40 8.11
N GLY A 16 -16.26 12.29 7.84
CA GLY A 16 -14.92 12.05 8.38
C GLY A 16 -13.89 13.06 7.90
N SER A 17 -12.93 13.41 8.75
CA SER A 17 -11.96 14.49 8.51
C SER A 17 -10.66 14.02 7.85
N GLY A 18 -10.32 12.74 7.94
CA GLY A 18 -9.06 12.23 7.42
C GLY A 18 -8.91 10.74 7.67
N PHE A 19 -7.76 10.20 7.31
CA PHE A 19 -7.45 8.79 7.52
C PHE A 19 -5.98 8.59 7.89
N LEU A 20 -5.71 7.48 8.57
CA LEU A 20 -4.34 7.02 8.81
C LEU A 20 -3.96 6.02 7.73
N ASP A 21 -2.79 6.19 7.17
CA ASP A 21 -2.24 5.24 6.22
C ASP A 21 -0.93 4.65 6.72
N LYS A 22 -0.77 3.35 6.47
CA LYS A 22 0.39 2.59 6.90
C LYS A 22 1.46 2.47 5.81
N SER A 23 1.10 2.74 4.57
CA SER A 23 1.96 2.60 3.40
C SER A 23 2.36 3.94 2.79
N ALA A 24 1.81 5.05 3.29
CA ALA A 24 2.05 6.38 2.76
C ALA A 24 3.55 6.73 2.68
N ILE A 25 4.33 6.28 3.64
CA ILE A 25 5.78 6.53 3.68
C ILE A 25 6.54 5.79 2.57
N ALA A 26 5.98 4.71 2.04
CA ALA A 26 6.62 3.94 0.96
C ALA A 26 6.46 4.65 -0.40
N TYR A 27 5.30 5.24 -0.65
CA TYR A 27 5.04 5.99 -1.89
C TYR A 27 3.99 7.08 -1.65
N PRO A 28 4.39 8.25 -1.13
CA PRO A 28 3.47 9.35 -0.81
C PRO A 28 2.58 9.82 -1.95
N PRO A 29 3.00 9.86 -3.22
CA PRO A 29 2.15 10.38 -4.32
C PRO A 29 0.80 9.68 -4.45
N HIS A 30 0.72 8.38 -4.16
CA HIS A 30 -0.55 7.66 -4.19
C HIS A 30 -1.53 8.18 -3.13
N GLU A 31 -1.07 8.36 -1.91
CA GLU A 31 -1.92 8.83 -0.82
C GLU A 31 -2.34 10.30 -1.00
N LEU A 32 -1.45 11.13 -1.54
CA LEU A 32 -1.79 12.50 -1.89
C LEU A 32 -2.88 12.54 -2.95
N LYS A 33 -2.81 11.67 -3.96
CA LYS A 33 -3.85 11.55 -4.99
C LYS A 33 -5.19 11.12 -4.40
N MET A 34 -5.18 10.13 -3.52
CA MET A 34 -6.40 9.71 -2.80
C MET A 34 -7.00 10.88 -2.01
N TRP A 35 -6.17 11.61 -1.28
CA TRP A 35 -6.59 12.75 -0.50
C TRP A 35 -7.22 13.85 -1.39
N GLU A 36 -6.59 14.20 -2.50
CA GLU A 36 -7.10 15.18 -3.45
C GLU A 36 -8.49 14.79 -3.98
N LEU A 37 -8.68 13.53 -4.35
CA LEU A 37 -9.97 13.03 -4.83
C LEU A 37 -11.05 13.11 -3.75
N LEU A 38 -10.73 12.78 -2.51
CA LEU A 38 -11.67 12.86 -1.39
C LEU A 38 -12.02 14.32 -1.05
N GLU A 39 -11.05 15.23 -1.04
CA GLU A 39 -11.28 16.67 -0.81
C GLU A 39 -12.15 17.27 -1.91
N ALA A 40 -11.93 16.87 -3.15
CA ALA A 40 -12.74 17.33 -4.30
C ALA A 40 -14.11 16.64 -4.38
N LYS A 41 -14.43 15.74 -3.45
CA LYS A 41 -15.65 14.92 -3.44
C LYS A 41 -15.84 14.07 -4.69
N ARG A 42 -14.74 13.70 -5.34
CA ARG A 42 -14.72 12.80 -6.51
C ARG A 42 -14.71 11.35 -6.05
N TYR A 43 -15.79 10.95 -5.39
CA TYR A 43 -15.87 9.68 -4.68
C TYR A 43 -15.83 8.45 -5.59
N THR A 44 -16.39 8.53 -6.78
CA THR A 44 -16.34 7.42 -7.75
C THR A 44 -14.90 7.16 -8.19
N GLU A 45 -14.13 8.22 -8.45
CA GLU A 45 -12.71 8.09 -8.82
C GLU A 45 -11.86 7.63 -7.65
N ALA A 46 -12.15 8.12 -6.44
CA ALA A 46 -11.47 7.68 -5.23
C ALA A 46 -11.71 6.19 -4.96
N GLN A 47 -12.94 5.71 -5.15
CA GLN A 47 -13.28 4.30 -5.00
C GLN A 47 -12.56 3.45 -6.07
N ALA A 48 -12.53 3.90 -7.32
CA ALA A 48 -11.81 3.23 -8.39
C ALA A 48 -10.31 3.12 -8.09
N LEU A 49 -9.72 4.19 -7.55
CA LEU A 49 -8.32 4.18 -7.13
C LEU A 49 -8.07 3.18 -6.00
N TRP A 50 -8.96 3.13 -5.01
CA TRP A 50 -8.89 2.14 -3.94
C TRP A 50 -8.95 0.71 -4.50
N ASP A 51 -9.94 0.41 -5.32
CA ASP A 51 -10.16 -0.93 -5.84
C ASP A 51 -8.99 -1.41 -6.72
N THR A 52 -8.35 -0.49 -7.43
CA THR A 52 -7.27 -0.80 -8.37
C THR A 52 -5.90 -0.92 -7.70
N VAL A 53 -5.64 -0.11 -6.67
CA VAL A 53 -4.31 0.00 -6.05
C VAL A 53 -4.31 -0.51 -4.62
N ASP A 54 -5.14 0.07 -3.76
CA ASP A 54 -5.10 -0.24 -2.33
C ASP A 54 -5.57 -1.65 -2.01
N GLU A 55 -6.63 -2.11 -2.64
CA GLU A 55 -7.20 -3.42 -2.36
C GLU A 55 -6.26 -4.58 -2.74
N PRO A 56 -5.59 -4.59 -3.90
CA PRO A 56 -4.57 -5.60 -4.18
C PRO A 56 -3.42 -5.60 -3.18
N ILE A 57 -2.94 -4.41 -2.77
CA ILE A 57 -1.88 -4.28 -1.76
C ILE A 57 -2.37 -4.82 -0.41
N ARG A 58 -3.60 -4.48 -0.01
CA ARG A 58 -4.21 -4.96 1.23
C ARG A 58 -4.31 -6.48 1.29
N ARG A 59 -4.72 -7.11 0.19
CA ARG A 59 -4.81 -8.58 0.09
C ARG A 59 -3.44 -9.23 0.24
N LEU A 60 -2.43 -8.65 -0.39
CA LEU A 60 -1.06 -9.15 -0.27
C LEU A 60 -0.53 -8.98 1.16
N ALA A 61 -0.84 -7.85 1.79
CA ALA A 61 -0.48 -7.60 3.19
C ALA A 61 -1.13 -8.62 4.15
N GLU A 62 -2.39 -8.97 3.93
CA GLU A 62 -3.07 -10.02 4.71
C GLU A 62 -2.40 -11.38 4.53
N LYS A 63 -2.12 -11.76 3.30
CA LYS A 63 -1.44 -13.03 2.98
C LYS A 63 -0.08 -13.10 3.66
N ALA A 64 0.72 -12.07 3.56
CA ALA A 64 2.04 -12.00 4.20
C ALA A 64 1.92 -12.03 5.74
N GLY A 65 0.94 -11.32 6.30
CA GLY A 65 0.70 -11.27 7.73
C GLY A 65 0.25 -12.59 8.33
N LYS A 66 -0.51 -13.37 7.60
CA LYS A 66 -0.92 -14.72 8.03
C LYS A 66 0.25 -15.67 8.16
N ARG A 67 1.28 -15.49 7.33
CA ARG A 67 2.50 -16.29 7.44
C ARG A 67 3.28 -15.98 8.71
N SER A 68 3.43 -14.70 9.05
CA SER A 68 4.16 -14.26 10.24
C SER A 68 3.97 -12.76 10.48
N GLY A 69 3.94 -12.35 11.74
CA GLY A 69 4.10 -10.96 12.17
C GLY A 69 2.96 -9.98 11.83
N GLY A 70 1.88 -10.46 11.24
CA GLY A 70 0.74 -9.61 10.91
C GLY A 70 1.10 -8.43 10.00
N GLN A 71 0.34 -7.35 10.10
CA GLN A 71 0.52 -6.16 9.26
C GLN A 71 1.85 -5.43 9.49
N ALA A 72 2.45 -5.56 10.67
CA ALA A 72 3.71 -4.89 10.97
C ALA A 72 4.86 -5.37 10.10
N ARG A 73 4.87 -6.67 9.77
CA ARG A 73 5.83 -7.25 8.86
C ARG A 73 5.76 -6.65 7.46
N PHE A 74 4.55 -6.47 6.95
CA PHE A 74 4.32 -5.93 5.61
C PHE A 74 4.81 -4.50 5.45
N LYS A 75 4.74 -3.68 6.48
CA LYS A 75 5.24 -2.30 6.42
C LYS A 75 6.73 -2.23 6.03
N LYS A 76 7.56 -3.09 6.63
CA LYS A 76 8.97 -3.16 6.26
C LYS A 76 9.18 -3.77 4.88
N MET A 77 8.37 -4.75 4.52
CA MET A 77 8.43 -5.35 3.19
C MET A 77 8.18 -4.31 2.09
N ILE A 78 7.14 -3.50 2.20
CA ILE A 78 6.83 -2.50 1.17
C ILE A 78 7.86 -1.37 1.12
N MET A 79 8.39 -0.95 2.27
CA MET A 79 9.48 0.02 2.32
C MET A 79 10.74 -0.51 1.62
N ASN A 80 11.14 -1.74 1.92
CA ASN A 80 12.30 -2.36 1.28
C ASN A 80 12.07 -2.55 -0.23
N ALA A 81 10.86 -2.94 -0.63
CA ALA A 81 10.51 -3.09 -2.05
C ALA A 81 10.64 -1.78 -2.82
N MET A 82 10.36 -0.65 -2.17
CA MET A 82 10.50 0.67 -2.76
C MET A 82 11.92 1.27 -2.67
N GLY A 83 12.89 0.48 -2.21
CA GLY A 83 14.29 0.89 -2.14
C GLY A 83 14.71 1.56 -0.84
N HIS A 84 13.83 1.61 0.16
CA HIS A 84 14.17 2.13 1.49
C HIS A 84 14.66 0.99 2.37
N ASN A 85 15.95 0.94 2.64
CA ASN A 85 16.53 -0.14 3.45
C ASN A 85 16.21 0.04 4.93
N VAL A 86 15.10 -0.54 5.38
CA VAL A 86 14.63 -0.47 6.77
C VAL A 86 14.85 -1.78 7.56
N GLY A 87 15.51 -2.76 6.96
CA GLY A 87 15.78 -4.06 7.59
C GLY A 87 14.53 -4.93 7.77
N HIS A 88 14.61 -5.86 8.72
CA HIS A 88 13.55 -6.83 9.02
C HIS A 88 12.95 -6.60 10.41
N GLN A 89 11.79 -7.18 10.66
CA GLN A 89 11.25 -7.27 12.01
C GLN A 89 12.13 -8.18 12.88
N ARG A 90 12.07 -7.97 14.19
CA ARG A 90 12.80 -8.83 15.14
C ARG A 90 12.18 -10.23 15.18
N PRO A 91 13.00 -11.27 15.41
CA PRO A 91 12.46 -12.58 15.72
C PRO A 91 11.49 -12.50 16.92
N PRO A 92 10.45 -13.34 16.96
CA PRO A 92 10.20 -14.52 16.13
C PRO A 92 9.51 -14.23 14.79
N THR A 93 9.29 -12.97 14.41
CA THR A 93 8.72 -12.63 13.09
C THR A 93 9.68 -13.07 11.99
N LEU A 94 9.16 -13.84 11.02
CA LEU A 94 9.98 -14.35 9.93
C LEU A 94 10.33 -13.23 8.94
N PRO A 95 11.55 -13.21 8.39
CA PRO A 95 11.88 -12.31 7.29
C PRO A 95 11.02 -12.63 6.06
N ALA A 96 10.93 -11.67 5.14
CA ALA A 96 10.23 -11.88 3.87
C ALA A 96 10.94 -12.97 3.06
N SER A 97 10.17 -13.91 2.48
CA SER A 97 10.73 -14.91 1.57
C SER A 97 11.02 -14.28 0.20
N ALA A 98 11.84 -14.98 -0.60
CA ALA A 98 12.15 -14.54 -1.96
C ALA A 98 10.86 -14.43 -2.81
N GLU A 99 9.94 -15.37 -2.65
CA GLU A 99 8.65 -15.37 -3.33
C GLU A 99 7.79 -14.18 -2.91
N GLU A 100 7.72 -13.88 -1.62
CA GLU A 100 6.97 -12.74 -1.10
C GLU A 100 7.54 -11.40 -1.64
N ILE A 101 8.86 -11.28 -1.68
CA ILE A 101 9.54 -10.09 -2.21
C ILE A 101 9.21 -9.92 -3.70
N THR A 102 9.32 -10.99 -4.47
CA THR A 102 9.04 -10.97 -5.92
C THR A 102 7.58 -10.62 -6.19
N GLU A 103 6.65 -11.27 -5.50
CA GLU A 103 5.21 -11.01 -5.64
C GLU A 103 4.86 -9.55 -5.34
N LEU A 104 5.43 -9.00 -4.27
CA LEU A 104 5.22 -7.61 -3.90
C LEU A 104 5.80 -6.63 -4.92
N ARG A 105 7.03 -6.84 -5.36
CA ARG A 105 7.67 -5.98 -6.35
C ARG A 105 6.92 -6.01 -7.69
N ASP A 106 6.49 -7.17 -8.12
CA ASP A 106 5.72 -7.32 -9.36
C ASP A 106 4.38 -6.61 -9.28
N LEU A 107 3.68 -6.73 -8.14
CA LEU A 107 2.43 -6.01 -7.91
C LEU A 107 2.65 -4.50 -7.97
N LEU A 108 3.59 -3.97 -7.21
CA LEU A 108 3.85 -2.52 -7.16
C LEU A 108 4.26 -1.97 -8.53
N ALA A 109 5.10 -2.69 -9.27
CA ALA A 109 5.49 -2.31 -10.62
C ALA A 109 4.29 -2.31 -11.58
N SER A 110 3.41 -3.30 -11.48
CA SER A 110 2.18 -3.36 -12.28
C SER A 110 1.23 -2.19 -12.01
N LEU A 111 1.28 -1.63 -10.81
CA LEU A 111 0.49 -0.45 -10.42
C LEU A 111 1.14 0.87 -10.84
N GLY A 112 2.30 0.82 -11.49
CA GLY A 112 3.03 2.00 -11.94
C GLY A 112 3.89 2.67 -10.86
N TRP A 113 4.09 2.04 -9.72
CA TRP A 113 4.97 2.57 -8.68
C TRP A 113 6.44 2.42 -9.09
N PRO A 114 7.32 3.38 -8.74
CA PRO A 114 8.73 3.38 -9.18
C PRO A 114 9.57 2.38 -8.36
N VAL A 115 9.34 1.09 -8.58
CA VAL A 115 10.08 0.02 -7.90
C VAL A 115 11.51 -0.04 -8.46
N PRO A 116 12.55 0.13 -7.63
CA PRO A 116 13.93 0.11 -8.10
C PRO A 116 14.27 -1.24 -8.77
N GLY A 117 14.93 -1.17 -9.92
CA GLY A 117 15.33 -2.36 -10.68
C GLY A 117 14.19 -3.09 -11.39
N ALA A 118 12.95 -2.60 -11.34
CA ALA A 118 11.87 -3.16 -12.12
C ALA A 118 11.97 -2.71 -13.59
N VAL A 119 11.70 -3.63 -14.51
CA VAL A 119 11.55 -3.26 -15.92
C VAL A 119 10.23 -2.51 -16.08
N SER A 120 10.30 -1.27 -16.53
CA SER A 120 9.11 -0.47 -16.76
C SER A 120 8.33 -0.98 -17.96
N ALA A 121 7.07 -1.38 -17.76
CA ALA A 121 6.17 -1.72 -18.86
C ALA A 121 5.84 -0.51 -19.76
N ALA A 122 6.11 0.69 -19.28
CA ALA A 122 5.91 1.94 -20.02
C ALA A 122 7.09 2.34 -20.91
N ALA A 123 8.16 1.53 -20.94
CA ALA A 123 9.33 1.78 -21.80
C ALA A 123 9.15 1.26 -23.24
N ASP A 124 8.03 0.64 -23.53
CA ASP A 124 7.71 0.09 -24.86
C ASP A 124 6.90 1.07 -25.71
#